data_d14e6d3dee5462ee950671e3b6a7de32
#
_entry.id   d14e6d3dee5462ee950671e3b6a7de32
#
_cell.length_a   1.000
_cell.length_b   1.000
_cell.length_c   1.000
_cell.angle_alpha   90.00
_cell.angle_beta   90.00
_cell.angle_gamma   90.00
#
_symmetry.space_group_name_H-M   'P 1'
#
loop_
_entity.id
_entity.type
_entity.pdbx_description
1 polymer ?
#
loop_
_entity_poly.entity_id
_entity_poly.type
_entity_poly.pdbx_seq_one_letter_code
_entity_poly.pdbx_strand_id
1 'polypeptide(L)'
;ELNEPSVLDYLKYKLGMIKNLDIPGEEASQPEPENEFSAETESPINRTSDLSRDFNPAEEGEPESLPVANFQPSSPLPWRSLLALFLALLAQWNFEPPHQGPTSATGGMLVYLASFAMLALAYIKGEWKLPSLRKVEEQFDSLRISLVKIFAILLGVFLAFAAFFTFTDNRFTLFNTFPWLLSILLFVWGLWRSGEKKEKIKFNPKWGLLLLAVSAIILFFRFYQTGTVPPEPFSDHAEKILDVYDITQGETHIFFPRNTGREAIQMYWTLLVAKVFGTGLSFFSLKLGTALLGLLTLPYIYLLGKEVANKRVGLIAVFLMGISYWHNVISRVGLRFPLYPLFVAPTLFYLLRGIRRQSRNDFILAGLFLGLGSHGYSPFRIMPFVIVAAIAIYLIHKQSRGVRQQII
;
A
#
# COMPACT_ATOMS: atom_id res chain seq x y z
N GLU A 1 37.26 21.90 -24.24
CA GLU A 1 35.89 22.11 -23.76
C GLU A 1 34.99 21.13 -24.52
N LEU A 2 34.57 20.06 -23.87
CA LEU A 2 33.63 19.09 -24.39
C LEU A 2 32.27 19.77 -24.46
N ASN A 3 31.75 20.00 -25.68
CA ASN A 3 30.42 20.50 -25.94
C ASN A 3 29.40 19.38 -25.64
N GLU A 4 29.17 19.10 -24.35
CA GLU A 4 28.07 18.21 -23.97
C GLU A 4 26.75 18.96 -24.12
N PRO A 5 25.72 18.34 -24.73
CA PRO A 5 24.42 18.96 -24.89
C PRO A 5 23.78 19.26 -23.54
N SER A 6 23.20 20.43 -23.40
CA SER A 6 22.54 20.83 -22.15
C SER A 6 21.27 20.00 -21.92
N VAL A 7 20.85 19.90 -20.65
CA VAL A 7 19.57 19.25 -20.29
C VAL A 7 18.39 19.83 -21.08
N LEU A 8 18.47 21.11 -21.42
CA LEU A 8 17.46 21.82 -22.22
C LEU A 8 17.46 21.35 -23.69
N ASP A 9 18.63 21.05 -24.25
CA ASP A 9 18.76 20.54 -25.63
C ASP A 9 18.25 19.11 -25.72
N TYR A 10 18.52 18.29 -24.69
CA TYR A 10 17.97 16.95 -24.57
C TYR A 10 16.44 16.97 -24.45
N LEU A 11 15.89 17.92 -23.70
CA LEU A 11 14.43 18.11 -23.55
C LEU A 11 13.80 18.54 -24.88
N LYS A 12 14.42 19.47 -25.61
CA LYS A 12 13.95 19.90 -26.93
C LYS A 12 14.00 18.77 -27.96
N TYR A 13 15.02 17.91 -27.90
CA TYR A 13 15.12 16.71 -28.73
C TYR A 13 13.99 15.72 -28.43
N LYS A 14 13.75 15.42 -27.16
CA LYS A 14 12.66 14.53 -26.74
C LYS A 14 11.25 15.09 -27.06
N LEU A 15 11.09 16.40 -27.11
CA LEU A 15 9.84 17.05 -27.50
C LEU A 15 9.70 17.21 -29.04
N GLY A 16 10.64 16.70 -29.83
CA GLY A 16 10.59 16.77 -31.28
C GLY A 16 10.85 18.17 -31.87
N MET A 17 11.37 19.08 -31.05
CA MET A 17 11.68 20.47 -31.46
C MET A 17 13.05 20.58 -32.17
N ILE A 18 13.92 19.57 -32.00
CA ILE A 18 15.23 19.43 -32.67
C ILE A 18 15.31 18.01 -33.19
N LYS A 19 15.72 17.84 -34.47
CA LYS A 19 15.74 16.52 -35.13
C LYS A 19 17.00 15.71 -34.87
N ASN A 20 18.12 16.35 -34.60
CA ASN A 20 19.40 15.66 -34.35
C ASN A 20 20.06 16.28 -33.12
N LEU A 21 20.48 15.42 -32.19
CA LEU A 21 21.29 15.77 -31.03
C LEU A 21 22.50 14.82 -31.03
N ASP A 22 23.70 15.37 -31.20
CA ASP A 22 24.93 14.56 -31.11
C ASP A 22 25.16 14.19 -29.64
N ILE A 23 24.92 12.93 -29.33
CA ILE A 23 25.19 12.35 -28.01
C ILE A 23 26.53 11.59 -28.13
N PRO A 24 27.59 11.96 -27.42
CA PRO A 24 28.83 11.23 -27.44
C PRO A 24 28.62 9.82 -26.84
N GLY A 25 28.78 8.78 -27.64
CA GLY A 25 28.71 7.38 -27.18
C GLY A 25 27.66 6.47 -27.81
N GLU A 26 26.85 6.96 -28.76
CA GLU A 26 25.97 6.12 -29.54
C GLU A 26 26.62 5.86 -30.93
N GLU A 27 27.38 4.76 -31.07
CA GLU A 27 27.80 4.26 -32.36
C GLU A 27 26.60 3.81 -33.18
N ALA A 28 26.41 4.43 -34.33
CA ALA A 28 25.38 4.11 -35.30
C ALA A 28 25.56 2.65 -35.80
N SER A 29 24.64 1.78 -35.40
CA SER A 29 24.51 0.46 -36.05
C SER A 29 23.94 0.66 -37.45
N GLN A 30 24.79 0.47 -38.46
CA GLN A 30 24.40 0.39 -39.86
C GLN A 30 23.58 -0.89 -40.08
N PRO A 31 22.58 -0.88 -40.97
CA PRO A 31 21.85 -2.09 -41.36
C PRO A 31 22.66 -2.93 -42.30
N GLU A 32 22.87 -4.22 -41.99
CA GLU A 32 23.39 -5.22 -42.88
C GLU A 32 22.35 -5.58 -43.96
N PRO A 33 22.84 -5.90 -45.23
CA PRO A 33 21.95 -6.19 -46.35
C PRO A 33 21.40 -7.63 -46.31
N GLU A 34 20.15 -7.75 -46.73
CA GLU A 34 19.48 -9.02 -47.04
C GLU A 34 20.29 -9.85 -48.06
N ASN A 35 20.48 -11.14 -47.79
CA ASN A 35 20.82 -12.13 -48.79
C ASN A 35 19.85 -13.29 -48.76
N GLU A 36 19.23 -13.46 -49.91
CA GLU A 36 18.32 -14.55 -50.27
C GLU A 36 19.03 -15.89 -50.48
N PHE A 37 18.26 -16.94 -50.23
CA PHE A 37 18.21 -18.25 -50.93
C PHE A 37 19.37 -19.25 -50.77
N SER A 38 19.11 -20.43 -50.21
CA SER A 38 18.86 -21.65 -50.99
C SER A 38 18.60 -22.86 -50.08
N ALA A 39 17.62 -23.64 -50.49
CA ALA A 39 17.28 -24.95 -49.94
C ALA A 39 18.31 -26.02 -50.43
N GLU A 40 18.47 -27.08 -49.63
CA GLU A 40 18.39 -28.50 -50.02
C GLU A 40 19.08 -29.39 -48.97
N THR A 41 18.32 -30.28 -48.38
CA THR A 41 18.27 -31.75 -48.57
C THR A 41 19.20 -32.60 -47.71
N GLU A 42 18.55 -33.47 -46.95
CA GLU A 42 18.88 -34.88 -46.59
C GLU A 42 19.84 -35.21 -45.43
N SER A 43 19.24 -35.97 -44.51
CA SER A 43 19.86 -36.90 -43.54
C SER A 43 20.59 -38.07 -44.22
N PRO A 44 21.33 -38.97 -43.56
CA PRO A 44 20.89 -39.75 -42.41
C PRO A 44 21.96 -40.15 -41.35
N ILE A 45 21.45 -40.53 -40.18
CA ILE A 45 21.88 -41.61 -39.26
C ILE A 45 23.35 -42.05 -39.25
N ASN A 46 24.04 -41.92 -38.11
CA ASN A 46 24.73 -43.08 -37.51
C ASN A 46 24.94 -42.94 -35.98
N ARG A 47 24.65 -44.06 -35.30
CA ARG A 47 25.01 -44.37 -33.90
C ARG A 47 26.50 -44.62 -33.78
N THR A 48 27.11 -44.22 -32.69
CA THR A 48 27.84 -45.09 -31.74
C THR A 48 28.41 -44.29 -30.58
N SER A 49 28.07 -44.74 -29.41
CA SER A 49 28.82 -44.83 -28.14
C SER A 49 30.17 -44.09 -28.04
N ASP A 50 30.31 -43.24 -27.00
CA ASP A 50 31.26 -43.59 -25.93
C ASP A 50 31.10 -42.67 -24.71
N LEU A 51 31.22 -43.32 -23.55
CA LEU A 51 31.29 -42.71 -22.24
C LEU A 51 32.58 -41.90 -22.08
N SER A 52 32.48 -40.62 -21.79
CA SER A 52 33.48 -39.96 -20.97
C SER A 52 32.78 -38.94 -20.08
N ARG A 53 32.85 -39.24 -18.80
CA ARG A 53 32.47 -38.32 -17.71
C ARG A 53 33.49 -37.18 -17.70
N ASP A 54 33.04 -36.00 -18.05
CA ASP A 54 33.72 -34.77 -17.64
C ASP A 54 32.79 -33.98 -16.73
N PHE A 55 33.23 -33.86 -15.49
CA PHE A 55 32.66 -32.99 -14.48
C PHE A 55 32.84 -31.54 -14.94
N ASN A 56 31.77 -30.91 -15.38
CA ASN A 56 31.73 -29.46 -15.51
C ASN A 56 31.12 -28.89 -14.19
N PRO A 57 31.83 -27.98 -13.51
CA PRO A 57 31.29 -27.34 -12.33
C PRO A 57 30.07 -26.51 -12.70
N ALA A 58 29.03 -26.69 -11.94
CA ALA A 58 27.73 -26.02 -12.07
C ALA A 58 27.90 -24.53 -12.34
N GLU A 59 27.42 -24.08 -13.49
CA GLU A 59 27.05 -22.69 -13.70
C GLU A 59 26.01 -22.36 -12.63
N GLU A 60 26.41 -21.54 -11.65
CA GLU A 60 25.50 -20.88 -10.76
C GLU A 60 24.60 -19.97 -11.62
N GLY A 61 23.44 -20.49 -11.99
CA GLY A 61 22.40 -19.70 -12.63
C GLY A 61 22.14 -18.45 -11.80
N GLU A 62 22.40 -17.29 -12.36
CA GLU A 62 22.00 -16.02 -11.80
C GLU A 62 20.53 -16.12 -11.36
N PRO A 63 20.18 -15.70 -10.14
CA PRO A 63 18.79 -15.75 -9.70
C PRO A 63 17.98 -14.87 -10.65
N GLU A 64 17.06 -15.52 -11.38
CA GLU A 64 16.09 -14.88 -12.26
C GLU A 64 15.51 -13.66 -11.53
N SER A 65 15.98 -12.48 -11.88
CA SER A 65 15.45 -11.23 -11.36
C SER A 65 13.97 -11.21 -11.75
N LEU A 66 13.11 -11.12 -10.74
CA LEU A 66 11.67 -10.87 -10.96
C LEU A 66 11.56 -9.76 -12.03
N PRO A 67 10.74 -9.95 -13.07
CA PRO A 67 10.66 -8.97 -14.14
C PRO A 67 10.36 -7.62 -13.53
N VAL A 68 11.33 -6.71 -13.63
CA VAL A 68 11.16 -5.31 -13.27
C VAL A 68 10.01 -4.83 -14.13
N ALA A 69 8.93 -4.40 -13.49
CA ALA A 69 7.82 -3.80 -14.20
C ALA A 69 8.37 -2.57 -14.92
N ASN A 70 8.70 -2.72 -16.19
CA ASN A 70 9.08 -1.61 -17.04
C ASN A 70 7.84 -0.72 -17.18
N PHE A 71 7.79 0.32 -16.40
CA PHE A 71 6.82 1.40 -16.51
C PHE A 71 7.16 2.20 -17.76
N GLN A 72 6.80 1.65 -18.91
CA GLN A 72 6.84 2.43 -20.14
C GLN A 72 5.45 3.05 -20.34
N PRO A 73 5.33 4.38 -20.33
CA PRO A 73 4.08 5.02 -20.69
C PRO A 73 3.73 4.62 -22.14
N SER A 74 2.47 4.26 -22.35
CA SER A 74 1.98 3.80 -23.66
C SER A 74 1.84 4.93 -24.69
N SER A 75 2.05 6.17 -24.27
CA SER A 75 2.07 7.37 -25.11
C SER A 75 3.24 8.27 -24.71
N PRO A 76 3.80 9.06 -25.66
CA PRO A 76 4.92 9.96 -25.36
C PRO A 76 4.62 11.01 -24.30
N LEU A 77 3.36 11.37 -24.12
CA LEU A 77 2.92 12.29 -23.07
C LEU A 77 1.61 11.80 -22.42
N PRO A 78 1.58 11.52 -21.11
CA PRO A 78 0.37 11.10 -20.40
C PRO A 78 -0.56 12.29 -20.12
N TRP A 79 -1.08 12.92 -21.18
CA TRP A 79 -1.80 14.17 -21.09
C TRP A 79 -3.10 14.10 -20.27
N ARG A 80 -3.78 12.92 -20.26
CA ARG A 80 -4.99 12.74 -19.45
C ARG A 80 -4.67 12.73 -17.96
N SER A 81 -3.56 12.08 -17.60
CA SER A 81 -3.06 12.05 -16.22
C SER A 81 -2.60 13.42 -15.76
N LEU A 82 -1.94 14.18 -16.63
CA LEU A 82 -1.55 15.57 -16.36
C LEU A 82 -2.78 16.49 -16.22
N LEU A 83 -3.79 16.30 -17.05
CA LEU A 83 -5.05 17.05 -16.93
C LEU A 83 -5.80 16.68 -15.64
N ALA A 84 -5.81 15.40 -15.24
CA ALA A 84 -6.38 14.98 -13.97
C ALA A 84 -5.67 15.66 -12.79
N LEU A 85 -4.34 15.70 -12.81
CA LEU A 85 -3.54 16.41 -11.81
C LEU A 85 -3.86 17.90 -11.77
N PHE A 86 -3.94 18.56 -12.93
CA PHE A 86 -4.29 19.97 -13.03
C PHE A 86 -5.68 20.26 -12.44
N LEU A 87 -6.67 19.43 -12.77
CA LEU A 87 -8.02 19.56 -12.21
C LEU A 87 -8.03 19.32 -10.69
N ALA A 88 -7.21 18.38 -10.17
CA ALA A 88 -7.07 18.17 -8.74
C ALA A 88 -6.50 19.40 -8.03
N LEU A 89 -5.47 20.02 -8.60
CA LEU A 89 -4.88 21.26 -8.07
C LEU A 89 -5.87 22.42 -8.12
N LEU A 90 -6.63 22.53 -9.20
CA LEU A 90 -7.69 23.53 -9.33
C LEU A 90 -8.81 23.32 -8.30
N ALA A 91 -9.20 22.07 -8.06
CA ALA A 91 -10.16 21.72 -7.01
C ALA A 91 -9.62 22.08 -5.64
N GLN A 92 -8.36 21.75 -5.36
CA GLN A 92 -7.69 22.09 -4.10
C GLN A 92 -7.68 23.62 -3.88
N TRP A 93 -7.35 24.38 -4.92
CA TRP A 93 -7.39 25.85 -4.83
C TRP A 93 -8.77 26.38 -4.44
N ASN A 94 -9.87 25.78 -4.90
CA ASN A 94 -11.22 26.18 -4.50
C ASN A 94 -11.52 25.94 -3.00
N PHE A 95 -10.75 25.07 -2.32
CA PHE A 95 -10.92 24.79 -0.89
C PHE A 95 -9.95 25.56 0.02
N GLU A 96 -8.88 26.15 -0.53
CA GLU A 96 -7.89 26.89 0.27
C GLU A 96 -8.34 28.31 0.58
N PRO A 97 -8.33 28.74 1.87
CA PRO A 97 -8.47 30.15 2.22
C PRO A 97 -7.18 30.93 1.88
N PRO A 98 -7.20 32.24 1.54
CA PRO A 98 -8.33 33.13 1.68
C PRO A 98 -8.86 33.59 0.33
N HIS A 99 -9.91 32.99 -0.18
CA HIS A 99 -10.61 33.58 -1.30
C HIS A 99 -11.65 34.56 -0.74
N GLN A 100 -11.58 35.83 -1.15
CA GLN A 100 -12.62 36.84 -0.86
C GLN A 100 -13.88 36.44 -1.63
N GLY A 101 -14.76 35.66 -1.02
CA GLY A 101 -16.01 35.24 -1.61
C GLY A 101 -16.53 33.93 -0.99
N PRO A 102 -17.82 33.60 -1.17
CA PRO A 102 -18.36 32.35 -0.71
C PRO A 102 -17.70 31.20 -1.49
N THR A 103 -16.81 30.46 -0.82
CA THR A 103 -16.22 29.25 -1.38
C THR A 103 -17.32 28.23 -1.58
N SER A 104 -17.68 27.95 -2.82
CA SER A 104 -18.65 26.89 -3.12
C SER A 104 -17.97 25.55 -2.98
N ALA A 105 -18.16 24.91 -1.83
CA ALA A 105 -17.71 23.53 -1.60
C ALA A 105 -18.19 22.60 -2.75
N THR A 106 -19.37 22.87 -3.29
CA THR A 106 -19.94 22.15 -4.42
C THR A 106 -19.08 22.28 -5.68
N GLY A 107 -18.56 23.48 -5.97
CA GLY A 107 -17.68 23.69 -7.12
C GLY A 107 -16.39 22.89 -7.03
N GLY A 108 -15.71 22.94 -5.88
CA GLY A 108 -14.50 22.17 -5.62
C GLY A 108 -14.73 20.66 -5.71
N MET A 109 -15.86 20.16 -5.16
CA MET A 109 -16.23 18.74 -5.26
C MET A 109 -16.48 18.30 -6.69
N LEU A 110 -17.14 19.10 -7.52
CA LEU A 110 -17.38 18.80 -8.94
C LEU A 110 -16.08 18.74 -9.73
N VAL A 111 -15.13 19.63 -9.43
CA VAL A 111 -13.82 19.61 -10.10
C VAL A 111 -12.99 18.41 -9.65
N TYR A 112 -13.05 17.97 -8.38
CA TYR A 112 -12.43 16.72 -7.93
C TYR A 112 -13.06 15.51 -8.63
N LEU A 113 -14.39 15.49 -8.80
CA LEU A 113 -15.07 14.41 -9.50
C LEU A 113 -14.61 14.34 -10.97
N ALA A 114 -14.48 15.49 -11.63
CA ALA A 114 -13.95 15.57 -12.99
C ALA A 114 -12.49 15.11 -13.07
N SER A 115 -11.66 15.49 -12.11
CA SER A 115 -10.28 15.00 -11.99
C SER A 115 -10.23 13.48 -11.87
N PHE A 116 -11.04 12.91 -10.98
CA PHE A 116 -11.12 11.46 -10.79
C PHE A 116 -11.60 10.74 -12.06
N ALA A 117 -12.63 11.27 -12.73
CA ALA A 117 -13.12 10.73 -14.00
C ALA A 117 -12.02 10.75 -15.08
N MET A 118 -11.24 11.83 -15.15
CA MET A 118 -10.14 11.95 -16.10
C MET A 118 -8.99 10.99 -15.79
N LEU A 119 -8.67 10.78 -14.50
CA LEU A 119 -7.69 9.79 -14.08
C LEU A 119 -8.15 8.35 -14.41
N ALA A 120 -9.42 8.04 -14.19
CA ALA A 120 -10.02 6.78 -14.58
C ALA A 120 -9.96 6.55 -16.10
N LEU A 121 -10.23 7.59 -16.88
CA LEU A 121 -10.10 7.55 -18.35
C LEU A 121 -8.64 7.34 -18.79
N ALA A 122 -7.67 7.99 -18.15
CA ALA A 122 -6.25 7.78 -18.41
C ALA A 122 -5.86 6.31 -18.19
N TYR A 123 -6.33 5.72 -17.09
CA TYR A 123 -6.12 4.31 -16.76
C TYR A 123 -6.78 3.37 -17.77
N ILE A 124 -8.07 3.58 -18.10
CA ILE A 124 -8.83 2.77 -19.06
C ILE A 124 -8.20 2.82 -20.47
N LYS A 125 -7.69 4.00 -20.85
CA LYS A 125 -7.02 4.18 -22.15
C LYS A 125 -5.57 3.69 -22.19
N GLY A 126 -5.06 3.15 -21.05
CA GLY A 126 -3.76 2.50 -20.96
C GLY A 126 -2.58 3.47 -20.92
N GLU A 127 -2.76 4.71 -20.49
CA GLU A 127 -1.64 5.61 -20.18
C GLU A 127 -0.75 5.03 -19.07
N TRP A 128 -1.33 4.18 -18.22
CA TRP A 128 -0.66 3.46 -17.15
C TRP A 128 -0.74 1.96 -17.45
N LYS A 129 0.39 1.32 -17.62
CA LYS A 129 0.44 -0.14 -17.70
C LYS A 129 0.58 -0.69 -16.29
N LEU A 130 -0.40 -1.48 -15.88
CA LEU A 130 -0.21 -2.30 -14.68
C LEU A 130 0.95 -3.27 -14.92
N PRO A 131 1.75 -3.58 -13.87
CA PRO A 131 2.72 -4.64 -13.95
C PRO A 131 2.05 -5.90 -14.50
N SER A 132 2.69 -6.56 -15.47
CA SER A 132 2.14 -7.78 -16.07
C SER A 132 1.84 -8.80 -14.97
N LEU A 133 0.58 -9.22 -14.90
CA LEU A 133 0.22 -10.33 -14.03
C LEU A 133 0.98 -11.56 -14.51
N ARG A 134 1.68 -12.23 -13.61
CA ARG A 134 2.29 -13.54 -13.92
C ARG A 134 1.17 -14.43 -14.43
N LYS A 135 1.30 -15.02 -15.63
CA LYS A 135 0.41 -16.09 -16.07
C LYS A 135 0.59 -17.23 -15.08
N VAL A 136 -0.28 -17.31 -14.09
CA VAL A 136 -0.40 -18.50 -13.26
C VAL A 136 -1.14 -19.49 -14.13
N GLU A 137 -0.50 -20.60 -14.47
CA GLU A 137 -1.18 -21.77 -15.01
C GLU A 137 -2.38 -22.06 -14.10
N GLU A 138 -3.55 -22.11 -14.71
CA GLU A 138 -4.83 -22.32 -14.05
C GLU A 138 -4.87 -23.70 -13.40
N GLN A 139 -4.30 -23.83 -12.21
CA GLN A 139 -4.77 -24.85 -11.29
C GLN A 139 -6.01 -24.30 -10.58
N PHE A 140 -7.15 -24.42 -11.26
CA PHE A 140 -8.45 -24.40 -10.61
C PHE A 140 -8.55 -25.64 -9.70
N ASP A 141 -7.87 -25.58 -8.58
CA ASP A 141 -8.21 -26.44 -7.47
C ASP A 141 -9.61 -26.03 -7.04
N SER A 142 -10.56 -26.89 -7.39
CA SER A 142 -11.96 -26.80 -6.98
C SER A 142 -12.01 -26.30 -5.54
N LEU A 143 -12.92 -25.36 -5.28
CA LEU A 143 -13.26 -24.84 -3.94
C LEU A 143 -13.76 -25.97 -3.01
N ARG A 144 -12.95 -26.99 -2.75
CA ARG A 144 -13.20 -27.95 -1.69
C ARG A 144 -12.94 -27.30 -0.33
N ILE A 145 -13.85 -26.40 0.05
CA ILE A 145 -13.90 -25.92 1.42
C ILE A 145 -14.38 -27.12 2.24
N SER A 146 -13.52 -27.59 3.16
CA SER A 146 -13.90 -28.64 4.12
C SER A 146 -15.20 -28.24 4.84
N LEU A 147 -16.10 -29.19 5.09
CA LEU A 147 -17.32 -28.95 5.87
C LEU A 147 -17.05 -28.25 7.20
N VAL A 148 -15.92 -28.59 7.85
CA VAL A 148 -15.46 -27.93 9.09
C VAL A 148 -15.22 -26.44 8.90
N LYS A 149 -14.63 -26.03 7.77
CA LYS A 149 -14.41 -24.62 7.46
C LYS A 149 -15.71 -23.88 7.14
N ILE A 150 -16.64 -24.54 6.44
CA ILE A 150 -17.98 -23.97 6.19
C ILE A 150 -18.68 -23.74 7.52
N PHE A 151 -18.68 -24.75 8.41
CA PHE A 151 -19.26 -24.61 9.74
C PHE A 151 -18.60 -23.46 10.54
N ALA A 152 -17.26 -23.33 10.49
CA ALA A 152 -16.56 -22.24 11.16
C ALA A 152 -16.96 -20.86 10.62
N ILE A 153 -17.14 -20.72 9.29
CA ILE A 153 -17.60 -19.46 8.67
C ILE A 153 -19.01 -19.13 9.16
N LEU A 154 -19.93 -20.11 9.12
CA LEU A 154 -21.32 -19.91 9.57
C LEU A 154 -21.38 -19.57 11.04
N LEU A 155 -20.61 -20.28 11.88
CA LEU A 155 -20.51 -19.98 13.30
C LEU A 155 -19.90 -18.58 13.54
N GLY A 156 -18.87 -18.20 12.76
CA GLY A 156 -18.28 -16.86 12.80
C GLY A 156 -19.29 -15.77 12.48
N VAL A 157 -20.09 -15.96 11.42
CA VAL A 157 -21.18 -15.04 11.06
C VAL A 157 -22.22 -14.95 12.16
N PHE A 158 -22.66 -16.09 12.70
CA PHE A 158 -23.62 -16.12 13.83
C PHE A 158 -23.08 -15.36 15.05
N LEU A 159 -21.83 -15.63 15.43
CA LEU A 159 -21.21 -14.93 16.57
C LEU A 159 -21.02 -13.43 16.33
N ALA A 160 -20.77 -13.00 15.08
CA ALA A 160 -20.69 -11.59 14.72
C ALA A 160 -22.05 -10.89 14.95
N PHE A 161 -23.15 -11.51 14.51
CA PHE A 161 -24.50 -11.01 14.77
C PHE A 161 -24.84 -11.01 16.25
N ALA A 162 -24.53 -12.10 16.96
CA ALA A 162 -24.75 -12.18 18.40
C ALA A 162 -23.97 -11.07 19.14
N ALA A 163 -22.71 -10.87 18.80
CA ALA A 163 -21.88 -9.80 19.36
C ALA A 163 -22.47 -8.43 19.06
N PHE A 164 -22.96 -8.17 17.82
CA PHE A 164 -23.59 -6.90 17.46
C PHE A 164 -24.73 -6.52 18.39
N PHE A 165 -25.62 -7.45 18.73
CA PHE A 165 -26.73 -7.20 19.66
C PHE A 165 -26.29 -7.03 21.11
N THR A 166 -25.10 -7.48 21.49
CA THR A 166 -24.58 -7.34 22.85
C THR A 166 -23.73 -6.09 23.05
N PHE A 167 -23.48 -5.31 21.99
CA PHE A 167 -22.75 -4.03 22.05
C PHE A 167 -23.64 -2.81 22.30
N THR A 168 -24.87 -2.98 22.82
CA THR A 168 -25.87 -1.91 22.97
C THR A 168 -25.43 -0.84 23.97
N ASP A 169 -24.66 -1.18 25.01
CA ASP A 169 -24.31 -0.29 26.12
C ASP A 169 -23.03 0.53 25.87
N ASN A 170 -22.51 0.54 24.65
CA ASN A 170 -21.27 1.23 24.30
C ASN A 170 -20.07 0.86 25.20
N ARG A 171 -20.03 -0.36 25.73
CA ARG A 171 -18.97 -0.87 26.62
C ARG A 171 -18.41 -2.20 26.11
N PHE A 172 -17.09 -2.35 26.19
CA PHE A 172 -16.45 -3.64 26.04
C PHE A 172 -16.61 -4.46 27.33
N THR A 173 -17.24 -5.60 27.21
CA THR A 173 -17.36 -6.63 28.26
C THR A 173 -16.76 -7.93 27.74
N LEU A 174 -16.42 -8.88 28.61
CA LEU A 174 -15.99 -10.20 28.16
C LEU A 174 -17.08 -10.90 27.34
N PHE A 175 -18.34 -10.64 27.67
CA PHE A 175 -19.50 -11.26 27.02
C PHE A 175 -19.70 -10.82 25.57
N ASN A 176 -19.36 -9.58 25.20
CA ASN A 176 -19.48 -9.09 23.84
C ASN A 176 -18.13 -9.17 23.08
N THR A 177 -17.01 -8.91 23.76
CA THR A 177 -15.68 -8.87 23.12
C THR A 177 -15.21 -10.26 22.71
N PHE A 178 -15.43 -11.29 23.56
CA PHE A 178 -14.99 -12.65 23.24
C PHE A 178 -15.70 -13.23 22.01
N PRO A 179 -17.05 -13.22 21.88
CA PRO A 179 -17.72 -13.67 20.68
C PRO A 179 -17.32 -12.88 19.44
N TRP A 180 -17.12 -11.57 19.57
CA TRP A 180 -16.67 -10.72 18.47
C TRP A 180 -15.27 -11.11 17.96
N LEU A 181 -14.29 -11.24 18.83
CA LEU A 181 -12.94 -11.68 18.44
C LEU A 181 -12.95 -13.11 17.89
N LEU A 182 -13.69 -14.01 18.52
CA LEU A 182 -13.84 -15.39 18.04
C LEU A 182 -14.49 -15.44 16.66
N SER A 183 -15.48 -14.60 16.39
CA SER A 183 -16.12 -14.49 15.07
C SER A 183 -15.10 -14.13 13.99
N ILE A 184 -14.23 -13.14 14.25
CA ILE A 184 -13.17 -12.71 13.32
C ILE A 184 -12.18 -13.86 13.09
N LEU A 185 -11.75 -14.54 14.15
CA LEU A 185 -10.80 -15.64 14.04
C LEU A 185 -11.37 -16.82 13.25
N LEU A 186 -12.61 -17.22 13.52
CA LEU A 186 -13.30 -18.29 12.81
C LEU A 186 -13.51 -17.94 11.33
N PHE A 187 -13.88 -16.71 11.03
CA PHE A 187 -14.08 -16.23 9.67
C PHE A 187 -12.76 -16.23 8.89
N VAL A 188 -11.70 -15.66 9.48
CA VAL A 188 -10.36 -15.64 8.88
C VAL A 188 -9.85 -17.08 8.69
N TRP A 189 -9.94 -17.95 9.69
CA TRP A 189 -9.48 -19.32 9.61
C TRP A 189 -10.26 -20.14 8.58
N GLY A 190 -11.59 -19.99 8.56
CA GLY A 190 -12.47 -20.68 7.61
C GLY A 190 -12.17 -20.33 6.15
N LEU A 191 -11.87 -19.05 5.91
CA LEU A 191 -11.50 -18.55 4.58
C LEU A 191 -10.02 -18.78 4.24
N TRP A 192 -9.15 -19.03 5.21
CA TRP A 192 -7.70 -19.15 5.01
C TRP A 192 -7.32 -20.36 4.19
N ARG A 193 -6.51 -20.14 3.15
CA ARG A 193 -5.95 -21.23 2.32
C ARG A 193 -4.60 -21.67 2.88
N SER A 194 -4.51 -22.93 3.28
CA SER A 194 -3.25 -23.56 3.70
C SER A 194 -2.46 -23.99 2.46
N GLY A 195 -1.13 -23.93 2.53
CA GLY A 195 -0.26 -24.43 1.45
C GLY A 195 0.26 -23.39 0.46
N GLU A 196 -0.07 -22.11 0.62
CA GLU A 196 0.63 -21.08 -0.16
C GLU A 196 2.12 -21.11 0.11
N LYS A 197 2.93 -21.30 -0.94
CA LYS A 197 4.39 -21.31 -0.82
C LYS A 197 4.88 -19.96 -0.35
N LYS A 198 5.45 -19.91 0.85
CA LYS A 198 6.13 -18.71 1.35
C LYS A 198 7.43 -18.53 0.58
N GLU A 199 7.61 -17.37 -0.05
CA GLU A 199 8.91 -17.02 -0.64
C GLU A 199 9.99 -17.03 0.45
N LYS A 200 11.07 -17.77 0.23
CA LYS A 200 12.24 -17.72 1.12
C LYS A 200 12.89 -16.34 0.97
N ILE A 201 12.92 -15.59 2.05
CA ILE A 201 13.57 -14.28 2.08
C ILE A 201 15.08 -14.53 2.08
N LYS A 202 15.75 -14.25 0.95
CA LYS A 202 17.21 -14.23 0.89
C LYS A 202 17.71 -12.97 1.58
N PHE A 203 18.40 -13.13 2.69
CA PHE A 203 18.98 -12.01 3.43
C PHE A 203 20.23 -11.50 2.70
N ASN A 204 20.22 -10.20 2.36
CA ASN A 204 21.39 -9.51 1.81
C ASN A 204 21.91 -8.53 2.87
N PRO A 205 23.10 -8.74 3.45
CA PRO A 205 23.59 -7.93 4.56
C PRO A 205 23.82 -6.47 4.19
N LYS A 206 24.27 -6.18 2.97
CA LYS A 206 24.43 -4.79 2.48
C LYS A 206 23.11 -4.05 2.43
N TRP A 207 22.05 -4.75 1.96
CA TRP A 207 20.70 -4.18 1.94
C TRP A 207 20.12 -4.01 3.35
N GLY A 208 20.41 -4.97 4.24
CA GLY A 208 20.04 -4.87 5.66
C GLY A 208 20.67 -3.67 6.35
N LEU A 209 21.97 -3.42 6.12
CA LEU A 209 22.67 -2.25 6.65
C LEU A 209 22.06 -0.92 6.14
N LEU A 210 21.71 -0.86 4.85
CA LEU A 210 21.07 0.32 4.27
C LEU A 210 19.69 0.57 4.89
N LEU A 211 18.88 -0.48 5.07
CA LEU A 211 17.60 -0.38 5.77
C LEU A 211 17.78 0.08 7.22
N LEU A 212 18.80 -0.42 7.91
CA LEU A 212 19.12 -0.01 9.28
C LEU A 212 19.50 1.47 9.35
N ALA A 213 20.35 1.95 8.43
CA ALA A 213 20.74 3.35 8.36
C ALA A 213 19.53 4.27 8.10
N VAL A 214 18.68 3.91 7.13
CA VAL A 214 17.44 4.64 6.85
C VAL A 214 16.51 4.63 8.08
N SER A 215 16.37 3.48 8.74
CA SER A 215 15.54 3.37 9.95
C SER A 215 16.08 4.23 11.09
N ALA A 216 17.40 4.31 11.28
CA ALA A 216 18.02 5.17 12.29
C ALA A 216 17.72 6.65 12.05
N ILE A 217 17.83 7.12 10.79
CA ILE A 217 17.47 8.50 10.40
C ILE A 217 15.99 8.77 10.70
N ILE A 218 15.11 7.85 10.32
CA ILE A 218 13.66 7.98 10.54
C ILE A 218 13.34 8.04 12.04
N LEU A 219 13.96 7.16 12.85
CA LEU A 219 13.79 7.15 14.31
C LEU A 219 14.25 8.47 14.92
N PHE A 220 15.36 9.03 14.44
CA PHE A 220 15.82 10.36 14.87
C PHE A 220 14.73 11.41 14.61
N PHE A 221 14.23 11.56 13.39
CA PHE A 221 13.17 12.54 13.07
C PHE A 221 11.86 12.28 13.83
N ARG A 222 11.56 11.03 14.14
CA ARG A 222 10.34 10.65 14.84
C ARG A 222 10.38 10.97 16.32
N PHE A 223 11.52 10.75 17.00
CA PHE A 223 11.60 10.81 18.44
C PHE A 223 12.45 11.97 18.99
N TYR A 224 13.28 12.62 18.16
CA TYR A 224 14.07 13.75 18.61
C TYR A 224 13.17 14.87 19.13
N GLN A 225 13.39 15.27 20.37
CA GLN A 225 12.62 16.31 21.08
C GLN A 225 11.09 16.05 21.16
N THR A 226 10.63 14.82 21.13
CA THR A 226 9.18 14.52 21.24
C THR A 226 8.62 15.01 22.58
N GLY A 227 9.43 15.07 23.64
CA GLY A 227 9.01 15.62 24.94
C GLY A 227 8.59 17.09 24.87
N THR A 228 9.31 17.88 24.07
CA THR A 228 9.18 19.35 24.02
C THR A 228 8.49 19.86 22.76
N VAL A 229 8.44 19.09 21.67
CA VAL A 229 7.86 19.52 20.38
C VAL A 229 6.76 18.54 19.93
N PRO A 230 5.52 19.00 19.73
CA PRO A 230 4.95 20.33 20.00
C PRO A 230 4.96 20.65 21.51
N PRO A 231 5.09 21.95 21.90
CA PRO A 231 5.32 22.29 23.32
C PRO A 231 4.09 22.16 24.19
N GLU A 232 2.92 22.56 23.69
CA GLU A 232 1.72 22.73 24.49
C GLU A 232 0.59 21.80 24.08
N PRO A 233 -0.11 21.16 25.06
CA PRO A 233 -1.37 20.51 24.83
C PRO A 233 -2.48 21.54 24.68
N PHE A 234 -3.56 21.18 24.00
CA PHE A 234 -4.80 21.95 23.95
C PHE A 234 -6.00 21.05 24.33
N SER A 235 -7.22 21.62 24.34
CA SER A 235 -8.43 20.97 24.86
C SER A 235 -8.63 19.52 24.41
N ASP A 236 -8.39 19.23 23.12
CA ASP A 236 -8.50 17.87 22.57
C ASP A 236 -7.57 16.85 23.24
N HIS A 237 -6.39 17.27 23.71
CA HIS A 237 -5.46 16.39 24.40
C HIS A 237 -5.94 16.09 25.83
N ALA A 238 -6.45 17.12 26.53
CA ALA A 238 -7.01 16.96 27.88
C ALA A 238 -8.17 15.96 27.87
N GLU A 239 -9.10 16.10 26.91
CA GLU A 239 -10.21 15.16 26.75
C GLU A 239 -9.77 13.72 26.48
N LYS A 240 -8.72 13.53 25.65
CA LYS A 240 -8.17 12.18 25.40
C LYS A 240 -7.51 11.59 26.63
N ILE A 241 -6.84 12.40 27.46
CA ILE A 241 -6.27 11.94 28.71
C ILE A 241 -7.39 11.52 29.67
N LEU A 242 -8.48 12.29 29.70
CA LEU A 242 -9.67 11.93 30.50
C LEU A 242 -10.32 10.65 29.99
N ASP A 243 -10.44 10.45 28.66
CA ASP A 243 -10.93 9.20 28.07
C ASP A 243 -10.05 8.01 28.46
N VAL A 244 -8.72 8.18 28.48
CA VAL A 244 -7.79 7.14 28.96
C VAL A 244 -7.92 6.91 30.46
N TYR A 245 -8.15 7.97 31.23
CA TYR A 245 -8.43 7.86 32.69
C TYR A 245 -9.70 7.05 32.94
N ASP A 246 -10.79 7.30 32.22
CA ASP A 246 -12.05 6.55 32.36
C ASP A 246 -11.82 5.04 32.15
N ILE A 247 -10.96 4.65 31.18
CA ILE A 247 -10.59 3.24 31.02
C ILE A 247 -9.93 2.68 32.28
N THR A 248 -9.09 3.45 32.96
CA THR A 248 -8.45 3.02 34.22
C THR A 248 -9.47 2.87 35.38
N GLN A 249 -10.61 3.54 35.31
CA GLN A 249 -11.71 3.42 36.25
C GLN A 249 -12.69 2.28 35.89
N GLY A 250 -12.43 1.54 34.81
CA GLY A 250 -13.26 0.43 34.34
C GLY A 250 -14.31 0.82 33.30
N GLU A 251 -14.32 2.06 32.83
CA GLU A 251 -15.22 2.52 31.76
C GLU A 251 -14.66 2.16 30.37
N THR A 252 -14.88 0.94 29.96
CA THR A 252 -14.34 0.40 28.71
C THR A 252 -15.22 0.74 27.51
N HIS A 253 -15.28 2.02 27.13
CA HIS A 253 -16.09 2.47 26.01
C HIS A 253 -15.61 1.92 24.67
N ILE A 254 -16.57 1.58 23.79
CA ILE A 254 -16.36 1.24 22.37
C ILE A 254 -16.16 2.51 21.55
N PHE A 255 -16.94 3.54 21.91
CA PHE A 255 -16.91 4.85 21.31
C PHE A 255 -16.98 5.90 22.42
N PHE A 256 -15.94 6.69 22.58
CA PHE A 256 -15.84 7.69 23.64
C PHE A 256 -16.69 8.91 23.29
N PRO A 257 -17.61 9.37 24.19
CA PRO A 257 -18.61 10.36 23.83
C PRO A 257 -18.10 11.81 23.84
N ARG A 258 -16.96 12.13 24.49
CA ARG A 258 -16.47 13.50 24.59
C ARG A 258 -16.20 14.09 23.19
N ASN A 259 -16.42 15.39 23.03
CA ASN A 259 -16.17 16.18 21.84
C ASN A 259 -16.71 15.50 20.56
N THR A 260 -18.02 15.35 20.49
CA THR A 260 -18.75 14.73 19.35
C THR A 260 -18.47 13.25 19.11
N GLY A 261 -17.66 12.61 19.95
CA GLY A 261 -17.36 11.20 19.92
C GLY A 261 -16.09 10.82 19.16
N ARG A 262 -15.48 9.70 19.58
CA ARG A 262 -14.20 9.21 19.07
C ARG A 262 -14.13 7.71 19.08
N GLU A 263 -13.47 7.17 18.05
CA GLU A 263 -13.09 5.77 17.96
C GLU A 263 -12.06 5.41 19.03
N ALA A 264 -12.15 4.21 19.60
CA ALA A 264 -11.46 3.82 20.83
C ALA A 264 -9.97 3.45 20.68
N ILE A 265 -9.48 3.10 19.50
CA ILE A 265 -8.14 2.51 19.33
C ILE A 265 -7.05 3.40 19.95
N GLN A 266 -7.10 4.72 19.76
CA GLN A 266 -6.08 5.62 20.29
C GLN A 266 -6.01 5.54 21.83
N MET A 267 -7.16 5.51 22.51
CA MET A 267 -7.25 5.57 23.98
C MET A 267 -6.66 4.28 24.58
N TYR A 268 -7.09 3.12 24.12
CA TYR A 268 -6.53 1.85 24.58
C TYR A 268 -5.03 1.71 24.24
N TRP A 269 -4.63 2.15 23.06
CA TRP A 269 -3.22 2.17 22.68
C TRP A 269 -2.39 3.10 23.57
N THR A 270 -2.89 4.30 23.86
CA THR A 270 -2.22 5.26 24.76
C THR A 270 -2.07 4.69 26.16
N LEU A 271 -3.12 4.03 26.69
CA LEU A 271 -3.05 3.35 27.99
C LEU A 271 -1.98 2.26 28.00
N LEU A 272 -1.93 1.44 26.94
CA LEU A 272 -0.91 0.41 26.82
C LEU A 272 0.50 1.03 26.81
N VAL A 273 0.71 2.07 26.02
CA VAL A 273 2.01 2.78 25.92
C VAL A 273 2.37 3.41 27.27
N ALA A 274 1.43 4.07 27.93
CA ALA A 274 1.64 4.67 29.25
C ALA A 274 2.08 3.65 30.31
N LYS A 275 1.47 2.45 30.28
CA LYS A 275 1.83 1.34 31.19
C LYS A 275 3.18 0.71 30.83
N VAL A 276 3.44 0.43 29.56
CA VAL A 276 4.67 -0.21 29.10
C VAL A 276 5.90 0.65 29.33
N PHE A 277 5.80 1.93 29.03
CA PHE A 277 6.91 2.88 29.17
C PHE A 277 6.95 3.65 30.48
N GLY A 278 5.97 3.43 31.37
CA GLY A 278 5.91 4.11 32.67
C GLY A 278 5.69 5.62 32.60
N THR A 279 5.13 6.14 31.51
CA THR A 279 4.98 7.59 31.26
C THR A 279 3.75 8.20 31.92
N GLY A 280 2.90 7.37 32.53
CA GLY A 280 1.66 7.80 33.20
C GLY A 280 0.63 8.38 32.23
N LEU A 281 -0.45 8.94 32.77
CA LEU A 281 -1.47 9.65 32.00
C LEU A 281 -1.00 11.08 31.74
N SER A 282 -0.38 11.29 30.59
CA SER A 282 0.27 12.57 30.28
C SER A 282 0.18 12.90 28.79
N PHE A 283 0.39 14.16 28.47
CA PHE A 283 0.52 14.59 27.06
C PHE A 283 1.65 13.87 26.34
N PHE A 284 2.75 13.58 27.05
CA PHE A 284 3.86 12.80 26.47
C PHE A 284 3.44 11.39 26.07
N SER A 285 2.57 10.72 26.87
CA SER A 285 2.06 9.39 26.52
C SER A 285 1.22 9.41 25.26
N LEU A 286 0.42 10.44 25.04
CA LEU A 286 -0.30 10.65 23.77
C LEU A 286 0.67 10.81 22.60
N LYS A 287 1.67 11.66 22.75
CA LYS A 287 2.69 11.93 21.70
C LYS A 287 3.50 10.68 21.38
N LEU A 288 3.97 9.97 22.41
CA LEU A 288 4.72 8.73 22.25
C LEU A 288 3.85 7.66 21.56
N GLY A 289 2.61 7.51 22.01
CA GLY A 289 1.67 6.56 21.41
C GLY A 289 1.43 6.82 19.92
N THR A 290 1.17 8.06 19.55
CA THR A 290 0.93 8.43 18.14
C THR A 290 2.20 8.39 17.29
N ALA A 291 3.38 8.69 17.87
CA ALA A 291 4.67 8.54 17.20
C ALA A 291 4.96 7.07 16.85
N LEU A 292 4.65 6.15 17.77
CA LEU A 292 4.76 4.70 17.54
C LEU A 292 3.79 4.21 16.46
N LEU A 293 2.53 4.68 16.44
CA LEU A 293 1.56 4.35 15.39
C LEU A 293 2.05 4.84 14.02
N GLY A 294 2.57 6.06 13.95
CA GLY A 294 3.18 6.58 12.71
C GLY A 294 4.41 5.79 12.27
N LEU A 295 5.21 5.27 13.22
CA LEU A 295 6.35 4.40 12.92
C LEU A 295 5.87 3.04 12.35
N LEU A 296 4.83 2.45 12.93
CA LEU A 296 4.27 1.17 12.46
C LEU A 296 3.68 1.23 11.03
N THR A 297 3.40 2.42 10.52
CA THR A 297 2.98 2.62 9.12
C THR A 297 4.11 2.32 8.13
N LEU A 298 5.35 2.67 8.49
CA LEU A 298 6.48 2.73 7.56
C LEU A 298 6.90 1.37 6.97
N PRO A 299 6.90 0.25 7.69
CA PRO A 299 7.14 -1.07 7.11
C PRO A 299 6.17 -1.38 5.95
N TYR A 300 4.90 -1.00 6.08
CA TYR A 300 3.91 -1.23 5.02
C TYR A 300 4.09 -0.28 3.84
N ILE A 301 4.60 0.94 4.06
CA ILE A 301 5.01 1.84 2.96
C ILE A 301 6.17 1.24 2.17
N TYR A 302 7.19 0.67 2.86
CA TYR A 302 8.26 -0.05 2.19
C TYR A 302 7.74 -1.24 1.38
N LEU A 303 6.89 -2.07 1.99
CA LEU A 303 6.31 -3.24 1.33
C LEU A 303 5.42 -2.85 0.15
N LEU A 304 4.61 -1.82 0.29
CA LEU A 304 3.76 -1.30 -0.78
C LEU A 304 4.60 -0.76 -1.95
N GLY A 305 5.61 0.07 -1.69
CA GLY A 305 6.50 0.57 -2.73
C GLY A 305 7.30 -0.54 -3.42
N LYS A 306 7.74 -1.56 -2.65
CA LYS A 306 8.35 -2.77 -3.21
C LYS A 306 7.37 -3.54 -4.10
N GLU A 307 6.11 -3.66 -3.70
CA GLU A 307 5.09 -4.38 -4.46
C GLU A 307 4.67 -3.60 -5.72
N VAL A 308 4.58 -2.26 -5.65
CA VAL A 308 4.27 -1.40 -6.81
C VAL A 308 5.35 -1.51 -7.88
N ALA A 309 6.62 -1.49 -7.49
CA ALA A 309 7.74 -1.52 -8.43
C ALA A 309 8.86 -2.48 -7.96
N ASN A 310 9.73 -2.03 -7.05
CA ASN A 310 10.87 -2.81 -6.58
C ASN A 310 11.36 -2.33 -5.21
N LYS A 311 12.35 -3.06 -4.63
CA LYS A 311 12.91 -2.75 -3.32
C LYS A 311 13.54 -1.35 -3.19
N ARG A 312 14.05 -0.76 -4.29
CA ARG A 312 14.63 0.59 -4.30
C ARG A 312 13.53 1.64 -4.16
N VAL A 313 12.43 1.49 -4.89
CA VAL A 313 11.24 2.35 -4.77
C VAL A 313 10.64 2.24 -3.37
N GLY A 314 10.53 1.02 -2.81
CA GLY A 314 10.10 0.85 -1.42
C GLY A 314 10.99 1.58 -0.42
N LEU A 315 12.32 1.53 -0.59
CA LEU A 315 13.27 2.23 0.27
C LEU A 315 13.13 3.76 0.15
N ILE A 316 13.03 4.28 -1.06
CA ILE A 316 12.84 5.73 -1.29
C ILE A 316 11.52 6.18 -0.69
N ALA A 317 10.43 5.43 -0.91
CA ALA A 317 9.11 5.77 -0.37
C ALA A 317 9.11 5.83 1.16
N VAL A 318 9.69 4.82 1.84
CA VAL A 318 9.75 4.82 3.31
C VAL A 318 10.69 5.90 3.85
N PHE A 319 11.80 6.17 3.18
CA PHE A 319 12.71 7.24 3.55
C PHE A 319 12.02 8.60 3.46
N LEU A 320 11.45 8.93 2.29
CA LEU A 320 10.77 10.21 2.07
C LEU A 320 9.60 10.41 3.03
N MET A 321 8.76 9.38 3.23
CA MET A 321 7.67 9.48 4.20
C MET A 321 8.18 9.61 5.63
N GLY A 322 9.23 8.88 5.98
CA GLY A 322 9.82 8.87 7.32
C GLY A 322 10.42 10.21 7.75
N ILE A 323 11.02 10.96 6.81
CA ILE A 323 11.59 12.29 7.07
C ILE A 323 10.64 13.44 6.73
N SER A 324 9.51 13.17 6.06
CA SER A 324 8.58 14.22 5.62
C SER A 324 8.05 15.01 6.82
N TYR A 325 8.00 16.32 6.66
CA TYR A 325 7.46 17.23 7.68
C TYR A 325 6.03 16.83 8.11
N TRP A 326 5.14 16.67 7.13
CA TRP A 326 3.73 16.41 7.42
C TRP A 326 3.50 15.12 8.19
N HIS A 327 4.10 14.01 7.77
CA HIS A 327 3.96 12.73 8.46
C HIS A 327 4.56 12.76 9.88
N ASN A 328 5.66 13.51 10.10
CA ASN A 328 6.23 13.69 11.42
C ASN A 328 5.33 14.55 12.31
N VAL A 329 4.79 15.66 11.79
CA VAL A 329 3.87 16.52 12.54
C VAL A 329 2.65 15.75 13.00
N ILE A 330 1.90 15.10 12.09
CA ILE A 330 0.68 14.36 12.45
C ILE A 330 0.93 13.21 13.41
N SER A 331 2.13 12.62 13.39
CA SER A 331 2.49 11.53 14.30
C SER A 331 2.95 12.00 15.68
N ARG A 332 3.35 13.25 15.83
CA ARG A 332 3.91 13.79 17.09
C ARG A 332 2.94 14.67 17.86
N VAL A 333 1.81 15.03 17.23
CA VAL A 333 0.82 15.92 17.86
C VAL A 333 -0.03 15.26 18.95
N GLY A 334 0.04 13.95 19.12
CA GLY A 334 -0.74 13.24 20.15
C GLY A 334 -2.21 13.01 19.79
N LEU A 335 -2.58 13.16 18.51
CA LEU A 335 -3.93 12.97 18.00
C LEU A 335 -4.03 11.72 17.09
N ARG A 336 -5.23 11.21 16.88
CA ARG A 336 -5.50 9.95 16.17
C ARG A 336 -5.16 9.91 14.66
N PHE A 337 -4.62 11.00 14.10
CA PHE A 337 -4.32 11.13 12.68
C PHE A 337 -3.46 10.00 12.09
N PRO A 338 -2.41 9.49 12.78
CA PRO A 338 -1.58 8.41 12.25
C PRO A 338 -2.33 7.09 12.04
N LEU A 339 -3.50 6.91 12.67
CA LEU A 339 -4.33 5.71 12.47
C LEU A 339 -4.85 5.59 11.04
N TYR A 340 -5.01 6.72 10.33
CA TYR A 340 -5.42 6.69 8.93
C TYR A 340 -4.36 5.99 8.05
N PRO A 341 -3.14 6.50 7.91
CA PRO A 341 -2.12 5.84 7.09
C PRO A 341 -1.70 4.47 7.64
N LEU A 342 -1.80 4.23 8.95
CA LEU A 342 -1.49 2.95 9.58
C LEU A 342 -2.35 1.81 9.00
N PHE A 343 -3.61 2.05 8.74
CA PHE A 343 -4.52 1.04 8.19
C PHE A 343 -4.64 1.11 6.66
N VAL A 344 -4.46 2.29 6.05
CA VAL A 344 -4.47 2.44 4.58
C VAL A 344 -3.31 1.69 3.94
N ALA A 345 -2.09 1.84 4.47
CA ALA A 345 -0.91 1.25 3.86
C ALA A 345 -0.95 -0.29 3.79
N PRO A 346 -1.26 -1.04 4.87
CA PRO A 346 -1.43 -2.48 4.78
C PRO A 346 -2.64 -2.90 3.92
N THR A 347 -3.75 -2.18 3.97
CA THR A 347 -4.91 -2.46 3.12
C THR A 347 -4.53 -2.43 1.65
N LEU A 348 -3.87 -1.37 1.20
CA LEU A 348 -3.43 -1.22 -0.19
C LEU A 348 -2.32 -2.23 -0.55
N PHE A 349 -1.38 -2.49 0.35
CA PHE A 349 -0.33 -3.48 0.14
C PHE A 349 -0.91 -4.89 -0.10
N TYR A 350 -1.78 -5.34 0.79
CA TYR A 350 -2.37 -6.66 0.67
C TYR A 350 -3.35 -6.75 -0.51
N LEU A 351 -4.13 -5.71 -0.78
CA LEU A 351 -4.99 -5.65 -1.95
C LEU A 351 -4.19 -5.78 -3.25
N LEU A 352 -3.14 -4.96 -3.42
CA LEU A 352 -2.30 -5.00 -4.61
C LEU A 352 -1.59 -6.34 -4.77
N ARG A 353 -1.05 -6.90 -3.67
CA ARG A 353 -0.40 -8.19 -3.67
C ARG A 353 -1.38 -9.31 -3.96
N GLY A 354 -2.59 -9.25 -3.41
CA GLY A 354 -3.67 -10.20 -3.69
C GLY A 354 -4.04 -10.22 -5.16
N ILE A 355 -4.20 -9.05 -5.78
CA ILE A 355 -4.47 -8.92 -7.21
C ILE A 355 -3.31 -9.50 -8.05
N ARG A 356 -2.06 -9.14 -7.72
CA ARG A 356 -0.88 -9.55 -8.50
C ARG A 356 -0.53 -11.02 -8.38
N ARG A 357 -0.69 -11.59 -7.18
CA ARG A 357 -0.33 -12.98 -6.86
C ARG A 357 -1.53 -13.92 -6.90
N GLN A 358 -2.73 -13.39 -7.09
CA GLN A 358 -3.97 -14.13 -7.01
C GLN A 358 -4.10 -14.89 -5.67
N SER A 359 -3.63 -14.25 -4.61
CA SER A 359 -3.60 -14.81 -3.26
C SER A 359 -4.87 -14.46 -2.51
N ARG A 360 -5.67 -15.48 -2.20
CA ARG A 360 -6.88 -15.34 -1.38
C ARG A 360 -6.55 -14.82 0.02
N ASN A 361 -5.44 -15.28 0.60
CA ASN A 361 -5.04 -14.88 1.95
C ASN A 361 -4.71 -13.39 2.01
N ASP A 362 -4.16 -12.81 0.94
CA ASP A 362 -3.89 -11.39 0.87
C ASP A 362 -5.18 -10.56 0.82
N PHE A 363 -6.21 -11.01 0.11
CA PHE A 363 -7.51 -10.35 0.13
C PHE A 363 -8.16 -10.39 1.53
N ILE A 364 -8.02 -11.50 2.25
CA ILE A 364 -8.50 -11.62 3.64
C ILE A 364 -7.78 -10.61 4.54
N LEU A 365 -6.46 -10.50 4.40
CA LEU A 365 -5.67 -9.52 5.17
C LEU A 365 -6.02 -8.08 4.78
N ALA A 366 -6.22 -7.79 3.49
CA ALA A 366 -6.69 -6.48 3.05
C ALA A 366 -8.04 -6.12 3.70
N GLY A 367 -8.99 -7.07 3.71
CA GLY A 367 -10.30 -6.90 4.36
C GLY A 367 -10.19 -6.72 5.87
N LEU A 368 -9.30 -7.45 6.54
CA LEU A 368 -9.06 -7.31 7.97
C LEU A 368 -8.54 -5.90 8.33
N PHE A 369 -7.51 -5.41 7.61
CA PHE A 369 -6.99 -4.06 7.83
C PHE A 369 -8.00 -2.97 7.45
N LEU A 370 -8.81 -3.20 6.41
CA LEU A 370 -9.90 -2.30 6.04
C LEU A 370 -10.96 -2.21 7.15
N GLY A 371 -11.35 -3.35 7.73
CA GLY A 371 -12.29 -3.40 8.85
C GLY A 371 -11.74 -2.73 10.11
N LEU A 372 -10.51 -3.06 10.51
CA LEU A 372 -9.86 -2.45 11.67
C LEU A 372 -9.69 -0.94 11.52
N GLY A 373 -9.36 -0.48 10.32
CA GLY A 373 -9.19 0.96 10.04
C GLY A 373 -10.46 1.78 10.25
N SER A 374 -11.64 1.18 10.10
CA SER A 374 -12.92 1.83 10.36
C SER A 374 -13.12 2.22 11.84
N HIS A 375 -12.35 1.60 12.74
CA HIS A 375 -12.33 1.91 14.17
C HIS A 375 -11.16 2.82 14.60
N GLY A 376 -10.37 3.33 13.64
CA GLY A 376 -9.17 4.12 13.91
C GLY A 376 -9.40 5.62 13.91
N TYR A 377 -9.79 6.17 12.77
CA TYR A 377 -10.00 7.61 12.59
C TYR A 377 -11.11 7.84 11.56
N SER A 378 -12.07 8.71 11.88
CA SER A 378 -13.31 8.91 11.11
C SER A 378 -13.13 9.06 9.60
N PRO A 379 -12.12 9.79 9.05
CA PRO A 379 -11.90 9.88 7.61
C PRO A 379 -11.62 8.54 6.92
N PHE A 380 -11.21 7.52 7.68
CA PHE A 380 -10.97 6.18 7.10
C PHE A 380 -12.25 5.55 6.54
N ARG A 381 -13.43 5.99 6.98
CA ARG A 381 -14.74 5.49 6.53
C ARG A 381 -14.97 5.69 5.02
N ILE A 382 -14.17 6.53 4.34
CA ILE A 382 -14.18 6.67 2.88
C ILE A 382 -13.46 5.50 2.17
N MET A 383 -12.53 4.82 2.86
CA MET A 383 -11.66 3.81 2.23
C MET A 383 -12.41 2.62 1.62
N PRO A 384 -13.48 2.07 2.22
CA PRO A 384 -14.27 1.02 1.56
C PRO A 384 -14.77 1.45 0.17
N PHE A 385 -15.24 2.68 0.02
CA PHE A 385 -15.70 3.21 -1.26
C PHE A 385 -14.54 3.39 -2.26
N VAL A 386 -13.38 3.86 -1.79
CA VAL A 386 -12.16 3.98 -2.60
C VAL A 386 -11.72 2.60 -3.10
N ILE A 387 -11.73 1.58 -2.24
CA ILE A 387 -11.36 0.21 -2.61
C ILE A 387 -12.36 -0.37 -3.63
N VAL A 388 -13.67 -0.19 -3.41
CA VAL A 388 -14.69 -0.64 -4.37
C VAL A 388 -14.51 0.06 -5.72
N ALA A 389 -14.30 1.37 -5.73
CA ALA A 389 -14.03 2.13 -6.96
C ALA A 389 -12.76 1.65 -7.66
N ALA A 390 -11.67 1.42 -6.92
CA ALA A 390 -10.40 0.92 -7.48
C ALA A 390 -10.57 -0.48 -8.09
N ILE A 391 -11.29 -1.38 -7.42
CA ILE A 391 -11.60 -2.72 -7.94
C ILE A 391 -12.48 -2.62 -9.18
N ALA A 392 -13.52 -1.77 -9.17
CA ALA A 392 -14.40 -1.58 -10.32
C ALA A 392 -13.62 -1.07 -11.54
N ILE A 393 -12.77 -0.04 -11.38
CA ILE A 393 -11.90 0.48 -12.43
C ILE A 393 -10.96 -0.62 -12.94
N TYR A 394 -10.36 -1.40 -12.04
CA TYR A 394 -9.49 -2.51 -12.40
C TYR A 394 -10.22 -3.57 -13.23
N LEU A 395 -11.44 -3.96 -12.84
CA LEU A 395 -12.27 -4.95 -13.55
C LEU A 395 -12.71 -4.49 -14.95
N ILE A 396 -12.91 -3.18 -15.13
CA ILE A 396 -13.25 -2.58 -16.44
C ILE A 396 -12.03 -2.57 -17.36
N HIS A 397 -10.82 -2.53 -16.81
CA HIS A 397 -9.59 -2.47 -17.60
C HIS A 397 -9.35 -3.75 -18.42
N LYS A 398 -8.84 -3.60 -19.65
CA LYS A 398 -8.62 -4.72 -20.58
C LYS A 398 -7.65 -5.80 -20.05
N GLN A 399 -6.74 -5.44 -19.14
CA GLN A 399 -5.78 -6.36 -18.54
C GLN A 399 -6.39 -7.26 -17.43
N SER A 400 -7.60 -6.98 -16.99
CA SER A 400 -8.26 -7.70 -15.87
C SER A 400 -8.96 -9.00 -16.26
N ARG A 401 -8.94 -9.40 -17.55
CA ARG A 401 -9.75 -10.51 -18.07
C ARG A 401 -9.56 -11.83 -17.33
N GLY A 402 -8.36 -12.12 -16.82
CA GLY A 402 -8.08 -13.34 -16.05
C GLY A 402 -8.43 -13.27 -14.56
N VAL A 403 -8.67 -12.07 -14.02
CA VAL A 403 -8.90 -11.86 -12.57
C VAL A 403 -10.40 -11.74 -12.24
N ARG A 404 -11.23 -11.42 -13.22
CA ARG A 404 -12.69 -11.33 -13.04
C ARG A 404 -13.31 -12.56 -12.39
N GLN A 405 -12.85 -13.75 -12.79
CA GLN A 405 -13.37 -15.03 -12.30
C GLN A 405 -12.97 -15.35 -10.85
N GLN A 406 -12.04 -14.58 -10.26
CA GLN A 406 -11.54 -14.83 -8.91
C GLN A 406 -12.07 -13.83 -7.88
N ILE A 407 -12.58 -12.69 -8.32
CA ILE A 407 -13.13 -11.64 -7.46
C ILE A 407 -14.65 -11.79 -7.30
N ILE A 408 -15.33 -12.39 -8.26
CA ILE A 408 -16.74 -12.75 -8.24
C ILE A 408 -16.91 -14.16 -7.69
#